data_8d2358bd31fd820f453a2e62f8c11ed9
#
_entry.id   8d2358bd31fd820f453a2e62f8c11ed9
#
_cell.length_a   1.000
_cell.length_b   1.000
_cell.length_c   1.000
_cell.angle_alpha   90.00
_cell.angle_beta   90.00
_cell.angle_gamma   90.00
#
_symmetry.space_group_name_H-M   'P 1'
#
loop_
_entity.id
_entity.type
_entity.pdbx_description
1 polymer ?
#
loop_
_entity_poly.entity_id
_entity_poly.type
_entity_poly.pdbx_seq_one_letter_code
_entity_poly.pdbx_strand_id
1 'polypeptide(L)'
;CQKSLNPESVIRAGAHTDYGSMTLLFQKENQEGLEIFSPISKKWEQVPFIPSTIEKMAPPLVVNIGDLLSYWTAGLLKSTIHRVKFPAKAQELGQDRYSIVFFSHPSDNALLEPVPSEIIRKIEGRGANKETTYITAKQHLQKRLAATYGWKK
;
A
#
# COMPACT_ATOMS: atom_id res chain seq x y z
N CYS A 1 27.98 25.25 -9.52
CA CYS A 1 26.57 25.62 -9.41
C CYS A 1 25.91 24.78 -8.33
N GLN A 2 25.85 25.29 -7.10
CA GLN A 2 25.06 24.70 -6.04
C GLN A 2 23.59 24.94 -6.37
N LYS A 3 22.86 23.88 -6.75
CA LYS A 3 21.41 23.92 -6.72
C LYS A 3 20.99 24.10 -5.25
N SER A 4 20.37 25.21 -4.94
CA SER A 4 19.71 25.43 -3.64
C SER A 4 18.72 24.29 -3.44
N LEU A 5 19.05 23.34 -2.58
CA LEU A 5 18.13 22.34 -2.11
C LEU A 5 17.07 23.07 -1.30
N ASN A 6 15.85 23.12 -1.80
CA ASN A 6 14.70 23.60 -1.08
C ASN A 6 14.60 22.81 0.24
N PRO A 7 14.48 23.44 1.43
CA PRO A 7 14.46 22.74 2.71
C PRO A 7 13.22 21.88 2.94
N GLU A 8 12.35 21.77 1.94
CA GLU A 8 11.21 20.86 1.99
C GLU A 8 11.66 19.44 1.73
N SER A 9 11.33 18.55 2.64
CA SER A 9 11.57 17.10 2.62
C SER A 9 11.45 16.49 1.22
N VAL A 10 12.48 15.78 0.76
CA VAL A 10 12.47 15.09 -0.54
C VAL A 10 11.55 13.87 -0.50
N ILE A 11 10.61 13.81 -1.43
CA ILE A 11 9.78 12.61 -1.63
C ILE A 11 10.65 11.54 -2.28
N ARG A 12 10.85 10.42 -1.60
CA ARG A 12 11.61 9.24 -2.09
C ARG A 12 10.73 8.25 -2.84
N ALA A 13 9.48 8.07 -2.39
CA ALA A 13 8.46 7.34 -3.11
C ALA A 13 7.22 8.23 -3.21
N GLY A 14 6.76 8.51 -4.42
CA GLY A 14 5.57 9.30 -4.69
C GLY A 14 4.30 8.69 -4.11
N ALA A 15 3.23 9.46 -4.04
CA ALA A 15 1.93 8.97 -3.58
C ALA A 15 1.42 7.85 -4.49
N HIS A 16 1.13 6.68 -3.90
CA HIS A 16 0.66 5.50 -4.63
C HIS A 16 -0.15 4.58 -3.71
N THR A 17 -0.77 3.58 -4.29
CA THR A 17 -1.33 2.40 -3.62
C THR A 17 -0.56 1.17 -4.08
N ASP A 18 -0.46 0.14 -3.23
CA ASP A 18 0.16 -1.12 -3.59
C ASP A 18 -0.78 -1.97 -4.45
N TYR A 19 -0.24 -2.67 -5.45
CA TYR A 19 -1.06 -3.42 -6.42
C TYR A 19 -1.51 -4.79 -5.91
N GLY A 20 -0.80 -5.38 -4.94
CA GLY A 20 -1.01 -6.73 -4.43
C GLY A 20 -2.16 -6.88 -3.45
N SER A 21 -2.16 -7.97 -2.70
CA SER A 21 -3.15 -8.25 -1.66
C SER A 21 -2.84 -7.47 -0.38
N MET A 22 -1.67 -7.71 0.17
CA MET A 22 -1.19 -7.08 1.41
C MET A 22 0.29 -6.79 1.30
N THR A 23 0.72 -5.77 2.00
CA THR A 23 2.12 -5.43 2.16
C THR A 23 2.49 -5.54 3.62
N LEU A 24 3.61 -6.21 3.90
CA LEU A 24 4.22 -6.29 5.23
C LEU A 24 5.46 -5.41 5.21
N LEU A 25 5.48 -4.38 6.04
CA LEU A 25 6.59 -3.44 6.13
C LEU A 25 7.29 -3.56 7.47
N PHE A 26 8.58 -3.86 7.39
CA PHE A 26 9.50 -3.85 8.53
C PHE A 26 10.14 -2.48 8.61
N GLN A 27 9.79 -1.73 9.64
CA GLN A 27 10.37 -0.42 9.92
C GLN A 27 11.62 -0.58 10.81
N LYS A 28 12.53 0.38 10.69
CA LYS A 28 13.67 0.53 11.60
C LYS A 28 13.47 1.76 12.46
N GLU A 29 13.81 1.65 13.73
CA GLU A 29 13.75 2.75 14.68
C GLU A 29 14.59 3.95 14.20
N ASN A 30 14.09 5.15 14.44
CA ASN A 30 14.69 6.42 14.01
C ASN A 30 14.83 6.57 12.48
N GLN A 31 14.03 5.79 11.70
CA GLN A 31 14.01 5.85 10.24
C GLN A 31 12.58 6.02 9.70
N GLU A 32 11.80 6.87 10.34
CA GLU A 32 10.45 7.23 9.94
C GLU A 32 10.44 7.89 8.55
N GLY A 33 9.25 8.17 8.05
CA GLY A 33 9.08 8.83 6.76
C GLY A 33 7.95 8.25 5.92
N LEU A 34 7.35 7.12 6.35
CA LEU A 34 6.12 6.63 5.77
C LEU A 34 4.98 7.55 6.19
N GLU A 35 4.22 8.05 5.21
CA GLU A 35 3.01 8.83 5.43
C GLU A 35 1.85 8.17 4.68
N ILE A 36 0.69 8.14 5.31
CA ILE A 36 -0.58 7.75 4.71
C ILE A 36 -1.47 8.97 4.47
N PHE A 37 -2.27 8.93 3.40
CA PHE A 37 -3.34 9.91 3.24
C PHE A 37 -4.57 9.41 4.00
N SER A 38 -4.77 9.97 5.19
CA SER A 38 -5.82 9.55 6.10
C SER A 38 -7.21 9.69 5.47
N PRO A 39 -8.02 8.63 5.41
CA PRO A 39 -9.39 8.70 4.89
C PRO A 39 -10.32 9.49 5.82
N ILE A 40 -9.92 9.71 7.07
CA ILE A 40 -10.69 10.41 8.09
C ILE A 40 -10.36 11.91 8.05
N SER A 41 -9.12 12.27 8.32
CA SER A 41 -8.69 13.68 8.42
C SER A 41 -8.49 14.34 7.05
N LYS A 42 -8.41 13.56 5.96
CA LYS A 42 -8.09 14.01 4.59
C LYS A 42 -6.74 14.74 4.50
N LYS A 43 -5.80 14.34 5.34
CA LYS A 43 -4.44 14.89 5.40
C LYS A 43 -3.40 13.77 5.36
N TRP A 44 -2.17 14.12 5.03
CA TRP A 44 -1.03 13.23 5.19
C TRP A 44 -0.69 13.09 6.67
N GLU A 45 -0.65 11.86 7.14
CA GLU A 45 -0.32 11.51 8.52
C GLU A 45 0.88 10.58 8.53
N GLN A 46 1.82 10.84 9.41
CA GLN A 46 3.01 10.01 9.57
C GLN A 46 2.64 8.70 10.26
N VAL A 47 3.18 7.60 9.76
CA VAL A 47 3.12 6.30 10.42
C VAL A 47 4.32 6.18 11.35
N PRO A 48 4.12 6.23 12.67
CA PRO A 48 5.22 6.18 13.63
C PRO A 48 5.85 4.78 13.69
N PHE A 49 7.11 4.73 14.10
CA PHE A 49 7.69 3.47 14.57
C PHE A 49 7.12 3.14 15.95
N ILE A 50 6.71 1.89 16.14
CA ILE A 50 6.21 1.39 17.43
C ILE A 50 7.21 0.33 17.92
N PRO A 51 7.88 0.55 19.05
CA PRO A 51 8.80 -0.44 19.61
C PRO A 51 8.04 -1.68 20.10
N SER A 52 8.75 -2.80 20.22
CA SER A 52 8.19 -3.99 20.88
C SER A 52 7.90 -3.69 22.36
N THR A 53 6.73 -4.14 22.81
CA THR A 53 6.37 -4.11 24.24
C THR A 53 6.87 -5.33 24.99
N ILE A 54 7.44 -6.31 24.28
CA ILE A 54 7.97 -7.55 24.83
C ILE A 54 9.48 -7.53 24.65
N GLU A 55 10.21 -7.73 25.76
CA GLU A 55 11.67 -7.77 25.74
C GLU A 55 12.20 -8.82 24.76
N LYS A 56 13.24 -8.47 23.98
CA LYS A 56 13.88 -9.32 22.97
C LYS A 56 12.98 -9.78 21.80
N MET A 57 11.79 -9.23 21.68
CA MET A 57 10.94 -9.48 20.53
C MET A 57 11.09 -8.38 19.47
N ALA A 58 10.89 -8.76 18.22
CA ALA A 58 10.88 -7.79 17.12
C ALA A 58 9.72 -6.79 17.27
N PRO A 59 9.90 -5.56 16.78
CA PRO A 59 8.81 -4.58 16.74
C PRO A 59 7.66 -5.06 15.84
N PRO A 60 6.43 -4.55 16.04
CA PRO A 60 5.30 -4.89 15.20
C PRO A 60 5.54 -4.43 13.76
N LEU A 61 4.95 -5.16 12.81
CA LEU A 61 4.96 -4.82 11.39
C LEU A 61 3.85 -3.82 11.08
N VAL A 62 4.11 -2.93 10.13
CA VAL A 62 3.03 -2.19 9.48
C VAL A 62 2.46 -3.07 8.37
N VAL A 63 1.15 -3.27 8.39
CA VAL A 63 0.43 -4.05 7.37
C VAL A 63 -0.57 -3.13 6.68
N ASN A 64 -0.51 -3.07 5.34
CA ASN A 64 -1.51 -2.36 4.56
C ASN A 64 -2.17 -3.24 3.51
N ILE A 65 -3.42 -2.90 3.21
CA ILE A 65 -4.20 -3.54 2.14
C ILE A 65 -3.77 -2.96 0.80
N GLY A 66 -3.59 -3.83 -0.17
CA GLY A 66 -3.33 -3.43 -1.56
C GLY A 66 -4.59 -3.46 -2.43
N ASP A 67 -4.43 -2.99 -3.66
CA ASP A 67 -5.53 -2.80 -4.62
C ASP A 67 -6.24 -4.10 -4.99
N LEU A 68 -5.51 -5.22 -5.07
CA LEU A 68 -6.09 -6.51 -5.39
C LEU A 68 -7.05 -6.98 -4.30
N LEU A 69 -6.63 -6.92 -3.04
CA LEU A 69 -7.51 -7.33 -1.94
C LEU A 69 -8.68 -6.35 -1.76
N SER A 70 -8.45 -5.07 -2.01
CA SER A 70 -9.53 -4.08 -2.05
C SER A 70 -10.55 -4.43 -3.14
N TYR A 71 -10.10 -4.75 -4.35
CA TYR A 71 -10.95 -5.19 -5.44
C TYR A 71 -11.70 -6.50 -5.09
N TRP A 72 -11.00 -7.49 -4.55
CA TRP A 72 -11.54 -8.81 -4.20
C TRP A 72 -12.62 -8.74 -3.11
N THR A 73 -12.55 -7.74 -2.26
CA THR A 73 -13.53 -7.50 -1.19
C THR A 73 -14.55 -6.41 -1.54
N ALA A 74 -14.69 -6.07 -2.84
CA ALA A 74 -15.60 -5.03 -3.31
C ALA A 74 -15.43 -3.68 -2.59
N GLY A 75 -14.20 -3.35 -2.20
CA GLY A 75 -13.86 -2.12 -1.48
C GLY A 75 -14.22 -2.12 0.01
N LEU A 76 -14.62 -3.26 0.57
CA LEU A 76 -14.81 -3.39 2.04
C LEU A 76 -13.49 -3.13 2.77
N LEU A 77 -12.42 -3.78 2.31
CA LEU A 77 -11.05 -3.47 2.73
C LEU A 77 -10.47 -2.47 1.73
N LYS A 78 -10.01 -1.34 2.23
CA LYS A 78 -9.56 -0.26 1.35
C LYS A 78 -8.05 -0.23 1.23
N SER A 79 -7.57 -0.13 -0.01
CA SER A 79 -6.20 0.23 -0.29
C SER A 79 -5.97 1.70 0.06
N THR A 80 -4.94 1.97 0.85
CA THR A 80 -4.67 3.32 1.35
C THR A 80 -3.50 3.95 0.60
N ILE A 81 -3.72 5.18 0.10
CA ILE A 81 -2.67 5.95 -0.55
C ILE A 81 -1.61 6.30 0.49
N HIS A 82 -0.36 6.02 0.14
CA HIS A 82 0.79 6.30 0.99
C HIS A 82 1.97 6.83 0.17
N ARG A 83 2.95 7.38 0.86
CA ARG A 83 4.20 7.89 0.29
C ARG A 83 5.35 7.77 1.27
N VAL A 84 6.57 7.89 0.79
CA VAL A 84 7.75 7.98 1.65
C VAL A 84 8.38 9.36 1.48
N LYS A 85 8.44 10.08 2.59
CA LYS A 85 9.04 11.39 2.72
C LYS A 85 10.29 11.28 3.56
N PHE A 86 11.42 11.77 3.04
CA PHE A 86 12.66 11.73 3.80
C PHE A 86 12.83 13.03 4.58
N PRO A 87 12.95 12.98 5.91
CA PRO A 87 13.07 14.20 6.73
C PRO A 87 14.29 15.02 6.31
N ALA A 88 14.12 16.35 6.16
CA ALA A 88 15.19 17.25 5.74
C ALA A 88 16.43 17.14 6.63
N LYS A 89 16.23 17.07 7.94
CA LYS A 89 17.31 16.92 8.93
C LYS A 89 18.14 15.65 8.72
N ALA A 90 17.50 14.54 8.39
CA ALA A 90 18.20 13.28 8.12
C ALA A 90 19.01 13.34 6.82
N GLN A 91 18.53 14.10 5.83
CA GLN A 91 19.28 14.35 4.58
C GLN A 91 20.50 15.23 4.83
N GLU A 92 20.36 16.29 5.61
CA GLU A 92 21.47 17.19 5.98
C GLU A 92 22.57 16.44 6.73
N LEU A 93 22.20 15.44 7.53
CA LEU A 93 23.12 14.58 8.28
C LEU A 93 23.66 13.41 7.45
N GLY A 94 23.30 13.27 6.17
CA GLY A 94 23.73 12.15 5.32
C GLY A 94 23.26 10.78 5.81
N GLN A 95 22.17 10.72 6.56
CA GLN A 95 21.65 9.46 7.10
C GLN A 95 20.94 8.64 6.03
N ASP A 96 21.17 7.33 6.06
CA ASP A 96 20.41 6.38 5.25
C ASP A 96 19.09 5.99 5.93
N ARG A 97 18.09 5.65 5.11
CA ARG A 97 16.82 5.09 5.55
C ARG A 97 16.63 3.70 4.95
N TYR A 98 16.48 2.72 5.80
CA TYR A 98 16.23 1.34 5.41
C TYR A 98 14.85 0.88 5.85
N SER A 99 14.18 0.14 4.99
CA SER A 99 12.98 -0.62 5.30
C SER A 99 12.97 -1.89 4.45
N ILE A 100 12.39 -2.96 4.99
CA ILE A 100 12.19 -4.20 4.23
C ILE A 100 10.70 -4.29 3.95
N VAL A 101 10.37 -4.53 2.69
CA VAL A 101 8.98 -4.62 2.22
C VAL A 101 8.75 -6.00 1.64
N PHE A 102 7.69 -6.68 2.08
CA PHE A 102 7.22 -7.92 1.50
C PHE A 102 5.84 -7.72 0.90
N PHE A 103 5.72 -7.92 -0.40
CA PHE A 103 4.46 -7.84 -1.13
C PHE A 103 3.84 -9.23 -1.25
N SER A 104 2.66 -9.43 -0.67
CA SER A 104 1.89 -10.64 -0.82
C SER A 104 0.99 -10.55 -2.05
N HIS A 105 1.01 -11.61 -2.86
CA HIS A 105 0.21 -11.70 -4.08
C HIS A 105 -0.32 -13.13 -4.23
N PRO A 106 -1.58 -13.35 -4.67
CA PRO A 106 -2.06 -14.69 -4.99
C PRO A 106 -1.40 -15.19 -6.27
N SER A 107 -1.54 -16.49 -6.55
CA SER A 107 -1.06 -17.05 -7.81
C SER A 107 -1.70 -16.35 -9.01
N ASP A 108 -0.95 -16.23 -10.11
CA ASP A 108 -1.36 -15.55 -11.34
C ASP A 108 -2.75 -15.94 -11.84
N ASN A 109 -3.07 -17.25 -11.72
CA ASN A 109 -4.30 -17.85 -12.22
C ASN A 109 -5.46 -17.82 -11.21
N ALA A 110 -5.25 -17.29 -10.00
CA ALA A 110 -6.31 -17.18 -9.02
C ALA A 110 -7.43 -16.28 -9.56
N LEU A 111 -8.64 -16.82 -9.65
CA LEU A 111 -9.82 -16.06 -10.04
C LEU A 111 -10.24 -15.16 -8.89
N LEU A 112 -10.52 -13.90 -9.20
CA LEU A 112 -10.98 -12.92 -8.22
C LEU A 112 -12.51 -12.95 -8.11
N GLU A 113 -13.01 -14.16 -7.80
CA GLU A 113 -14.41 -14.31 -7.42
C GLU A 113 -14.65 -13.60 -6.08
N PRO A 114 -15.82 -12.99 -5.86
CA PRO A 114 -16.11 -12.34 -4.60
C PRO A 114 -15.91 -13.29 -3.43
N VAL A 115 -15.24 -12.82 -2.39
CA VAL A 115 -15.10 -13.59 -1.15
C VAL A 115 -16.51 -13.96 -0.65
N PRO A 116 -16.76 -15.23 -0.25
CA PRO A 116 -18.09 -15.69 0.17
C PRO A 116 -18.49 -15.07 1.52
N SER A 117 -18.94 -13.81 1.47
CA SER A 117 -19.37 -13.00 2.60
C SER A 117 -20.69 -12.32 2.27
N GLU A 118 -21.65 -12.37 3.18
CA GLU A 118 -22.93 -11.65 3.02
C GLU A 118 -22.73 -10.13 2.92
N ILE A 119 -21.75 -9.60 3.65
CA ILE A 119 -21.43 -8.17 3.63
C ILE A 119 -20.95 -7.77 2.24
N ILE A 120 -20.03 -8.55 1.66
CA ILE A 120 -19.49 -8.28 0.32
C ILE A 120 -20.58 -8.41 -0.73
N ARG A 121 -21.43 -9.42 -0.67
CA ARG A 121 -22.57 -9.59 -1.58
C ARG A 121 -23.50 -8.38 -1.55
N LYS A 122 -23.79 -7.83 -0.36
CA LYS A 122 -24.60 -6.63 -0.20
C LYS A 122 -23.95 -5.39 -0.81
N ILE A 123 -22.64 -5.24 -0.65
CA ILE A 123 -21.87 -4.13 -1.23
C ILE A 123 -21.86 -4.20 -2.77
N GLU A 124 -21.69 -5.38 -3.34
CA GLU A 124 -21.69 -5.58 -4.79
C GLU A 124 -23.06 -5.34 -5.44
N GLY A 125 -24.15 -5.39 -4.68
CA GLY A 125 -25.52 -5.27 -5.21
C GLY A 125 -25.89 -6.40 -6.17
N ARG A 126 -25.15 -7.51 -6.17
CA ARG A 126 -25.35 -8.63 -7.09
C ARG A 126 -26.31 -9.64 -6.49
N GLY A 127 -27.49 -9.75 -7.05
CA GLY A 127 -28.34 -10.92 -6.87
C GLY A 127 -27.67 -12.17 -7.47
N ALA A 128 -28.01 -13.36 -6.96
CA ALA A 128 -27.38 -14.65 -7.22
C ALA A 128 -27.36 -15.14 -8.69
N ASN A 129 -27.84 -14.38 -9.67
CA ASN A 129 -28.17 -14.84 -11.03
C ASN A 129 -27.48 -14.07 -12.18
N LYS A 130 -26.35 -13.40 -11.97
CA LYS A 130 -25.61 -12.82 -13.11
C LYS A 130 -24.41 -13.68 -13.42
N GLU A 131 -24.37 -14.25 -14.65
CA GLU A 131 -23.14 -14.76 -15.25
C GLU A 131 -22.10 -13.65 -15.22
N THR A 132 -21.10 -13.81 -14.36
CA THR A 132 -20.07 -12.81 -14.19
C THR A 132 -18.73 -13.47 -14.53
N THR A 133 -18.08 -12.95 -15.57
CA THR A 133 -16.72 -13.34 -15.89
C THR A 133 -15.78 -12.67 -14.90
N TYR A 134 -15.11 -13.44 -14.06
CA TYR A 134 -14.11 -12.92 -13.12
C TYR A 134 -12.76 -12.81 -13.78
N ILE A 135 -12.00 -11.82 -13.38
CA ILE A 135 -10.61 -11.64 -13.83
C ILE A 135 -9.67 -12.43 -12.94
N THR A 136 -8.51 -12.79 -13.47
CA THR A 136 -7.44 -13.40 -12.67
C THR A 136 -6.60 -12.34 -11.94
N ALA A 137 -5.85 -12.77 -10.93
CA ALA A 137 -4.91 -11.92 -10.22
C ALA A 137 -3.88 -11.28 -11.18
N LYS A 138 -3.38 -12.04 -12.16
CA LYS A 138 -2.50 -11.55 -13.22
C LYS A 138 -3.15 -10.45 -14.05
N GLN A 139 -4.39 -10.67 -14.49
CA GLN A 139 -5.12 -9.66 -15.28
C GLN A 139 -5.36 -8.38 -14.47
N HIS A 140 -5.65 -8.50 -13.18
CA HIS A 140 -5.76 -7.34 -12.30
C HIS A 140 -4.44 -6.57 -12.24
N LEU A 141 -3.32 -7.26 -11.96
CA LEU A 141 -1.99 -6.65 -11.92
C LEU A 141 -1.64 -5.95 -13.23
N GLN A 142 -1.89 -6.61 -14.37
CA GLN A 142 -1.63 -6.03 -15.69
C GLN A 142 -2.43 -4.74 -15.93
N LYS A 143 -3.71 -4.71 -15.51
CA LYS A 143 -4.54 -3.49 -15.58
C LYS A 143 -3.95 -2.35 -14.74
N ARG A 144 -3.46 -2.66 -13.52
CA ARG A 144 -2.84 -1.65 -12.64
C ARG A 144 -1.53 -1.11 -13.23
N LEU A 145 -0.66 -1.99 -13.73
CA LEU A 145 0.58 -1.61 -14.39
C LEU A 145 0.32 -0.76 -15.64
N ALA A 146 -0.65 -1.14 -16.46
CA ALA A 146 -1.02 -0.37 -17.65
C ALA A 146 -1.53 1.03 -17.28
N ALA A 147 -2.33 1.15 -16.23
CA ALA A 147 -2.84 2.44 -15.75
C ALA A 147 -1.71 3.35 -15.22
N THR A 148 -0.69 2.78 -14.60
CA THR A 148 0.42 3.55 -14.01
C THR A 148 1.48 3.92 -15.04
N TYR A 149 1.87 2.99 -15.92
CA TYR A 149 3.01 3.15 -16.83
C TYR A 149 2.59 3.38 -18.29
N GLY A 150 1.30 3.43 -18.58
CA GLY A 150 0.82 3.64 -19.94
C GLY A 150 1.11 2.49 -20.92
N TRP A 151 1.33 1.29 -20.40
CA TRP A 151 1.57 0.10 -21.23
C TRP A 151 0.30 -0.25 -22.01
N LYS A 152 0.19 0.33 -23.22
CA LYS A 152 -0.76 -0.15 -24.21
C LYS A 152 -0.16 -1.41 -24.85
N LYS A 153 -0.92 -2.51 -24.80
CA LYS A 153 -0.64 -3.66 -25.65
C LYS A 153 -0.95 -3.30 -27.10
#